data_d927f5e8cbf002db2bf23ab4e59a5c6c
#
_entry.id   d927f5e8cbf002db2bf23ab4e59a5c6c
#
_cell.length_a   1.000
_cell.length_b   1.000
_cell.length_c   1.000
_cell.angle_alpha   90.00
_cell.angle_beta   90.00
_cell.angle_gamma   90.00
#
_symmetry.space_group_name_H-M   'P 1'
#
loop_
_entity.id
_entity.type
_entity.pdbx_description
1 polymer ?
#
loop_
_entity_poly.entity_id
_entity_poly.type
_entity_poly.pdbx_seq_one_letter_code
_entity_poly.pdbx_strand_id
1 'polypeptide(L)'
;MISPTLESFKRKINSGNLIPIFKNIDIDIENPSLILKNISSEENIYLLESYEGPLKWSRYSFIGFDPKLIISSKKNRISIKQNNRTKTINGDIFKEIKKIMKKYKPVASK
;
A
#
# COMPACT_ATOMS: atom_id res chain seq x y z
N MET A 1 2.09 2.02 20.78
CA MET A 1 3.13 3.01 20.46
C MET A 1 3.36 3.06 18.97
N ILE A 2 3.42 4.23 18.41
CA ILE A 2 3.64 4.43 16.98
C ILE A 2 5.14 4.37 16.67
N SER A 3 5.50 3.66 15.64
CA SER A 3 6.89 3.57 15.15
C SER A 3 6.99 4.14 13.73
N PRO A 4 8.07 4.80 13.38
CA PRO A 4 9.18 5.22 14.23
C PRO A 4 8.79 6.37 15.17
N THR A 5 9.67 6.68 16.13
CA THR A 5 9.52 7.91 16.94
C THR A 5 9.67 9.14 16.05
N LEU A 6 9.16 10.28 16.51
CA LEU A 6 9.27 11.51 15.73
C LEU A 6 10.74 11.87 15.42
N GLU A 7 11.63 11.68 16.37
CA GLU A 7 13.05 11.94 16.16
C GLU A 7 13.66 11.01 15.12
N SER A 8 13.33 9.73 15.19
CA SER A 8 13.79 8.76 14.21
C SER A 8 13.22 9.06 12.81
N PHE A 9 11.96 9.43 12.75
CA PHE A 9 11.34 9.85 11.50
C PHE A 9 12.06 11.03 10.86
N LYS A 10 12.37 12.05 11.66
CA LYS A 10 13.10 13.23 11.17
C LYS A 10 14.48 12.88 10.59
N ARG A 11 15.16 11.91 11.19
CA ARG A 11 16.44 11.43 10.64
C ARG A 11 16.25 10.66 9.33
N LYS A 12 15.18 9.87 9.25
CA LYS A 12 14.91 9.05 8.07
C LYS A 12 14.54 9.87 6.82
N ILE A 13 14.02 11.07 6.98
CA ILE A 13 13.70 11.97 5.87
C ILE A 13 14.91 12.21 4.96
N ASN A 14 16.10 12.21 5.52
CA ASN A 14 17.33 12.42 4.75
C ASN A 14 17.75 11.20 3.92
N SER A 15 17.17 10.04 4.19
CA SER A 15 17.55 8.77 3.54
C SER A 15 16.59 8.35 2.43
N GLY A 16 15.42 8.94 2.36
CA GLY A 16 14.44 8.59 1.34
C GLY A 16 13.15 9.37 1.51
N ASN A 17 12.18 9.06 0.66
CA ASN A 17 10.90 9.78 0.61
C ASN A 17 9.69 8.88 0.88
N LEU A 18 9.91 7.62 1.22
CA LEU A 18 8.84 6.69 1.59
C LEU A 18 9.22 6.02 2.91
N ILE A 19 8.61 6.49 3.98
CA ILE A 19 8.93 6.06 5.33
C ILE A 19 7.70 5.37 5.93
N PRO A 20 7.78 4.08 6.27
CA PRO A 20 6.65 3.40 6.88
C PRO A 20 6.42 3.89 8.31
N ILE A 21 5.17 4.16 8.62
CA ILE A 21 4.71 4.50 9.98
C ILE A 21 3.70 3.44 10.37
N PHE A 22 3.92 2.81 11.50
CA PHE A 22 3.08 1.68 11.90
C PHE A 22 2.88 1.61 13.41
N LYS A 23 1.86 0.87 13.79
CA LYS A 23 1.55 0.54 15.18
C LYS A 23 1.14 -0.92 15.24
N ASN A 24 1.73 -1.66 16.18
CA ASN A 24 1.30 -3.02 16.45
C ASN A 24 0.10 -3.01 17.39
N ILE A 25 -0.90 -3.77 17.02
CA ILE A 25 -2.12 -3.92 17.80
C ILE A 25 -2.34 -5.41 18.01
N ASP A 26 -2.41 -5.82 19.28
CA ASP A 26 -2.74 -7.20 19.62
C ASP A 26 -4.25 -7.34 19.64
N ILE A 27 -4.78 -7.99 18.64
CA ILE A 27 -6.20 -8.27 18.54
C ILE A 27 -6.40 -9.72 18.14
N ASP A 28 -7.39 -10.34 18.75
CA ASP A 28 -7.77 -11.70 18.39
C ASP A 28 -8.78 -11.63 17.25
N ILE A 29 -8.26 -11.78 16.04
CA ILE A 29 -9.09 -11.80 14.84
C ILE A 29 -8.95 -13.15 14.17
N GLU A 30 -10.02 -13.90 14.15
CA GLU A 30 -10.04 -15.21 13.52
C GLU A 30 -9.97 -15.12 11.99
N ASN A 31 -10.53 -14.04 11.42
CA ASN A 31 -10.65 -13.92 9.98
C ASN A 31 -10.45 -12.46 9.54
N PRO A 32 -9.44 -12.21 8.67
CA PRO A 32 -9.19 -10.87 8.14
C PRO A 32 -10.39 -10.24 7.42
N SER A 33 -11.29 -11.05 6.87
CA SER A 33 -12.48 -10.53 6.20
C SER A 33 -13.42 -9.77 7.13
N LEU A 34 -13.34 -10.01 8.45
CA LEU A 34 -14.11 -9.23 9.42
C LEU A 34 -13.66 -7.78 9.48
N ILE A 35 -12.36 -7.54 9.34
CA ILE A 35 -11.82 -6.18 9.24
C ILE A 35 -12.35 -5.51 7.98
N LEU A 36 -12.38 -6.24 6.88
CA LEU A 36 -12.86 -5.74 5.60
C LEU A 36 -14.31 -5.25 5.71
N LYS A 37 -15.15 -5.99 6.43
CA LYS A 37 -16.53 -5.58 6.68
C LYS A 37 -16.62 -4.22 7.37
N ASN A 38 -15.75 -3.97 8.33
CA ASN A 38 -15.77 -2.72 9.10
C ASN A 38 -15.31 -1.50 8.30
N ILE A 39 -14.53 -1.71 7.24
CA ILE A 39 -14.04 -0.65 6.37
C ILE A 39 -14.69 -0.68 4.98
N SER A 40 -15.80 -1.39 4.83
CA SER A 40 -16.47 -1.57 3.54
C SER A 40 -17.02 -0.28 2.94
N SER A 41 -17.18 0.78 3.75
CA SER A 41 -17.58 2.10 3.27
C SER A 41 -16.46 2.84 2.53
N GLU A 42 -15.21 2.40 2.70
CA GLU A 42 -14.08 3.00 2.00
C GLU A 42 -14.06 2.59 0.53
N GLU A 43 -13.64 3.49 -0.32
CA GLU A 43 -13.44 3.19 -1.74
C GLU A 43 -12.07 2.55 -1.95
N ASN A 44 -11.98 1.72 -2.98
CA ASN A 44 -10.70 1.10 -3.38
C ASN A 44 -10.03 0.32 -2.26
N ILE A 45 -10.73 -0.68 -1.78
CA ILE A 45 -10.25 -1.60 -0.75
C ILE A 45 -9.68 -2.85 -1.42
N TYR A 46 -8.58 -3.39 -0.86
CA TYR A 46 -8.10 -4.69 -1.29
C TYR A 46 -7.77 -5.58 -0.11
N LEU A 47 -7.85 -6.86 -0.33
CA LEU A 47 -7.42 -7.89 0.61
C LEU A 47 -6.57 -8.90 -0.14
N LEU A 48 -5.33 -9.07 0.28
CA LEU A 48 -4.44 -10.11 -0.22
C LEU A 48 -4.23 -11.12 0.90
N GLU A 49 -4.63 -12.35 0.66
CA GLU A 49 -4.46 -13.44 1.60
C GLU A 49 -3.49 -14.47 1.02
N SER A 50 -2.55 -14.91 1.84
CA SER A 50 -1.73 -16.06 1.50
C SER A 50 -2.20 -17.25 2.31
N TYR A 51 -2.51 -18.34 1.62
CA TYR A 51 -2.88 -19.60 2.22
C TYR A 51 -1.95 -20.67 1.69
N GLU A 52 -0.93 -20.96 2.45
CA GLU A 52 -0.04 -22.07 2.11
C GLU A 52 -0.10 -23.12 3.19
N GLY A 53 -0.56 -24.30 2.81
CA GLY A 53 -0.43 -25.55 3.48
C GLY A 53 -0.55 -25.59 5.01
N PRO A 54 -0.22 -26.72 5.63
CA PRO A 54 -0.44 -26.83 7.05
C PRO A 54 0.61 -26.11 7.87
N LEU A 55 0.21 -25.00 8.45
CA LEU A 55 0.44 -24.62 9.83
C LEU A 55 1.82 -24.24 10.34
N LYS A 56 2.90 -24.38 9.63
CA LYS A 56 4.20 -24.05 10.20
C LYS A 56 4.69 -22.65 9.88
N TRP A 57 4.05 -21.97 8.97
CA TRP A 57 4.51 -20.68 8.51
C TRP A 57 3.46 -19.63 8.80
N SER A 58 3.91 -18.53 9.34
CA SER A 58 3.04 -17.39 9.58
C SER A 58 2.30 -17.03 8.31
N ARG A 59 0.98 -16.95 8.38
CA ARG A 59 0.18 -16.44 7.30
C ARG A 59 0.12 -14.94 7.44
N TYR A 60 0.31 -14.28 6.32
CA TYR A 60 0.16 -12.85 6.26
C TYR A 60 -1.03 -12.51 5.37
N SER A 61 -1.86 -11.62 5.87
CA SER A 61 -2.91 -11.00 5.07
C SER A 61 -2.63 -9.51 5.01
N PHE A 62 -2.86 -8.92 3.85
CA PHE A 62 -2.65 -7.49 3.63
C PHE A 62 -3.97 -6.87 3.24
N ILE A 63 -4.39 -5.85 3.99
CA ILE A 63 -5.57 -5.06 3.69
C ILE A 63 -5.12 -3.63 3.42
N GLY A 64 -5.56 -3.07 2.31
CA GLY A 64 -5.25 -1.70 1.97
C GLY A 64 -6.49 -0.93 1.56
N PHE A 65 -6.47 0.36 1.83
CA PHE A 65 -7.52 1.30 1.44
C PHE A 65 -6.93 2.70 1.32
N ASP A 66 -7.71 3.62 0.78
CA ASP A 66 -7.32 5.01 0.58
C ASP A 66 -6.00 5.17 -0.20
N PRO A 67 -5.94 4.67 -1.44
CA PRO A 67 -4.73 4.80 -2.24
C PRO A 67 -4.46 6.26 -2.61
N LYS A 68 -3.19 6.64 -2.64
CA LYS A 68 -2.78 7.98 -3.04
C LYS A 68 -2.74 8.14 -4.56
N LEU A 69 -2.54 7.05 -5.27
CA LEU A 69 -2.45 7.05 -6.71
C LEU A 69 -3.09 5.77 -7.24
N ILE A 70 -3.92 5.91 -8.25
CA ILE A 70 -4.55 4.80 -8.94
C ILE A 70 -4.15 4.85 -10.41
N ILE A 71 -3.55 3.77 -10.87
CA ILE A 71 -3.22 3.63 -12.28
C ILE A 71 -4.02 2.46 -12.86
N SER A 72 -4.64 2.68 -13.99
CA SER A 72 -5.40 1.68 -14.69
C SER A 72 -5.18 1.80 -16.19
N SER A 73 -5.37 0.72 -16.92
CA SER A 73 -5.29 0.78 -18.37
C SER A 73 -6.36 -0.07 -19.01
N LYS A 74 -6.76 0.39 -20.18
CA LYS A 74 -7.60 -0.38 -21.10
C LYS A 74 -6.95 -0.27 -22.46
N LYS A 75 -6.46 -1.42 -22.97
CA LYS A 75 -5.61 -1.44 -24.16
C LYS A 75 -4.40 -0.52 -23.95
N ASN A 76 -4.17 0.43 -24.83
CA ASN A 76 -3.03 1.37 -24.74
C ASN A 76 -3.38 2.66 -23.99
N ARG A 77 -4.60 2.80 -23.49
CA ARG A 77 -5.02 4.00 -22.78
C ARG A 77 -4.80 3.81 -21.29
N ILE A 78 -3.96 4.65 -20.71
CA ILE A 78 -3.59 4.63 -19.30
C ILE A 78 -4.24 5.81 -18.59
N SER A 79 -4.91 5.54 -17.47
CA SER A 79 -5.49 6.55 -16.61
C SER A 79 -4.71 6.58 -15.29
N ILE A 80 -4.27 7.76 -14.89
CA ILE A 80 -3.56 7.97 -13.63
C ILE A 80 -4.35 8.98 -12.82
N LYS A 81 -4.88 8.52 -11.68
CA LYS A 81 -5.66 9.37 -10.78
C LYS A 81 -4.88 9.64 -9.51
N GLN A 82 -4.67 10.92 -9.21
CA GLN A 82 -3.96 11.39 -8.02
C GLN A 82 -4.49 12.76 -7.62
N ASN A 83 -4.76 12.97 -6.33
CA ASN A 83 -5.22 14.26 -5.80
C ASN A 83 -6.47 14.80 -6.52
N ASN A 84 -7.45 13.94 -6.77
CA ASN A 84 -8.68 14.28 -7.50
C ASN A 84 -8.46 14.76 -8.93
N ARG A 85 -7.28 14.52 -9.48
CA ARG A 85 -6.96 14.82 -10.88
C ARG A 85 -6.74 13.52 -11.62
N THR A 86 -7.26 13.45 -12.83
CA THR A 86 -7.07 12.30 -13.69
C THR A 86 -6.32 12.72 -14.94
N LYS A 87 -5.22 12.03 -15.20
CA LYS A 87 -4.42 12.20 -16.40
C LYS A 87 -4.56 10.97 -17.27
N THR A 88 -4.80 11.16 -18.55
CA THR A 88 -4.90 10.06 -19.51
C THR A 88 -3.75 10.17 -20.50
N ILE A 89 -3.03 9.08 -20.68
CA ILE A 89 -1.93 8.98 -21.64
C ILE A 89 -2.05 7.67 -22.42
N ASN A 90 -1.37 7.59 -23.55
CA ASN A 90 -1.24 6.36 -24.32
C ASN A 90 0.12 5.74 -24.07
N GLY A 91 0.19 4.43 -23.99
CA GLY A 91 1.45 3.74 -23.83
C GLY A 91 1.32 2.38 -23.16
N ASP A 92 2.42 1.92 -22.58
CA ASP A 92 2.53 0.66 -21.90
C ASP A 92 2.42 0.90 -20.38
N ILE A 93 1.39 0.30 -19.75
CA ILE A 93 1.15 0.49 -18.33
C ILE A 93 2.32 0.02 -17.46
N PHE A 94 3.02 -1.04 -17.86
CA PHE A 94 4.15 -1.55 -17.07
C PHE A 94 5.32 -0.57 -17.07
N LYS A 95 5.56 0.08 -18.18
CA LYS A 95 6.58 1.14 -18.26
C LYS A 95 6.22 2.35 -17.40
N GLU A 96 4.95 2.72 -17.40
CA GLU A 96 4.47 3.83 -16.57
C GLU A 96 4.53 3.51 -15.07
N ILE A 97 4.17 2.30 -14.67
CA ILE A 97 4.30 1.86 -13.28
C ILE A 97 5.77 1.94 -12.84
N LYS A 98 6.67 1.42 -13.66
CA LYS A 98 8.10 1.44 -13.37
C LYS A 98 8.62 2.88 -13.21
N LYS A 99 8.18 3.78 -14.06
CA LYS A 99 8.53 5.19 -14.02
C LYS A 99 8.04 5.87 -12.75
N ILE A 100 6.79 5.56 -12.33
CA ILE A 100 6.22 6.07 -11.09
C ILE A 100 6.97 5.53 -9.88
N MET A 101 7.25 4.24 -9.85
CA MET A 101 7.91 3.60 -8.73
C MET A 101 9.35 4.09 -8.51
N LYS A 102 10.02 4.53 -9.56
CA LYS A 102 11.36 5.12 -9.45
C LYS A 102 11.42 6.40 -8.63
N LYS A 103 10.29 7.09 -8.48
CA LYS A 103 10.21 8.31 -7.69
C LYS A 103 10.22 8.03 -6.19
N TYR A 104 9.95 6.81 -5.79
CA TYR A 104 9.89 6.43 -4.39
C TYR A 104 11.19 5.78 -3.95
N LYS A 105 11.74 6.32 -2.87
CA LYS A 105 12.95 5.79 -2.23
C LYS A 105 12.57 5.31 -0.84
N PRO A 106 12.26 4.01 -0.66
CA PRO A 106 11.86 3.51 0.63
C PRO A 106 13.01 3.53 1.63
N VAL A 107 12.67 3.83 2.86
CA VAL A 107 13.61 3.79 3.99
C VAL A 107 13.26 2.57 4.83
N ALA A 108 14.28 1.84 5.25
CA ALA A 108 14.07 0.66 6.09
C ALA A 108 13.37 1.02 7.40
N SER A 109 12.50 0.13 7.86
CA SER A 109 11.74 0.34 9.08
C SER A 109 12.56 0.18 10.34
N LYS A 110 13.70 -0.44 10.26
CA LYS A 110 14.63 -0.61 11.38
C LYS A 110 15.80 0.35 11.32
#